data_87110019074346c9e980d84f5ebbd154
#
_entry.id   87110019074346c9e980d84f5ebbd154
#
_cell.length_a   1.000
_cell.length_b   1.000
_cell.length_c   1.000
_cell.angle_alpha   90.00
_cell.angle_beta   90.00
_cell.angle_gamma   90.00
#
_symmetry.space_group_name_H-M   'P 1'
#
loop_
_entity.id
_entity.type
_entity.pdbx_description
1 polymer ?
#
loop_
_entity_poly.entity_id
_entity_poly.type
_entity_poly.pdbx_seq_one_letter_code
_entity_poly.pdbx_strand_id
1 'polypeptide(L)'
;MEMSRKKLLSIALAALILAAAPVAQAQKFITVASTTSTEQSGLFKHILPIFQKKKGIEVRVVALGTGQSLDMGKRGDADVVFVHAKSAEEKFIAEGYGVKRLPVMYNDFVLIGPKSDPAKIAGGKDILAALRKIKAASAPFVSRGDRSGTHMAEIALWKHSGTDIEKEKGPWYRDTGQGMGPALNTASSMSGYLLADRGTWISFKNRGDLAILVEGDKRLFNQYGVILVNPVKHKHVKKDLGQVFINWIVSAEGQKAIAGFRIGGEQLFFPNANAKGA
;
A
#
# COMPACT_ATOMS: atom_id res chain seq x y z
N MET A 1 -5.26 56.47 48.83
CA MET A 1 -4.83 56.39 47.41
C MET A 1 -5.93 55.66 46.64
N GLU A 2 -6.95 56.43 46.16
CA GLU A 2 -8.13 55.87 45.45
C GLU A 2 -7.77 55.52 44.02
N MET A 3 -7.82 54.27 43.69
CA MET A 3 -7.73 53.83 42.29
C MET A 3 -8.96 54.20 41.51
N SER A 4 -8.81 55.05 40.49
CA SER A 4 -9.89 55.52 39.67
C SER A 4 -10.74 54.36 39.08
N ARG A 5 -12.07 54.46 39.18
CA ARG A 5 -13.06 53.50 38.60
C ARG A 5 -12.75 53.10 37.15
N LYS A 6 -12.12 54.00 36.37
CA LYS A 6 -11.69 53.73 34.96
C LYS A 6 -10.55 52.72 34.91
N LYS A 7 -9.62 52.67 35.85
CA LYS A 7 -8.51 51.67 35.91
C LYS A 7 -9.03 50.29 36.32
N LEU A 8 -10.02 50.20 37.18
CA LEU A 8 -10.68 48.96 37.56
C LEU A 8 -11.48 48.34 36.39
N LEU A 9 -12.19 49.16 35.62
CA LEU A 9 -12.92 48.71 34.41
C LEU A 9 -11.95 48.21 33.32
N SER A 10 -10.80 48.87 33.11
CA SER A 10 -9.80 48.45 32.14
C SER A 10 -9.12 47.14 32.51
N ILE A 11 -8.89 46.85 33.80
CA ILE A 11 -8.33 45.58 34.27
C ILE A 11 -9.35 44.44 34.15
N ALA A 12 -10.64 44.72 34.43
CA ALA A 12 -11.72 43.73 34.28
C ALA A 12 -11.94 43.35 32.82
N LEU A 13 -11.84 44.32 31.88
CA LEU A 13 -11.99 44.06 30.45
C LEU A 13 -10.80 43.27 29.87
N ALA A 14 -9.58 43.57 30.34
CA ALA A 14 -8.40 42.81 29.94
C ALA A 14 -8.40 41.35 30.46
N ALA A 15 -8.92 41.11 31.69
CA ALA A 15 -9.08 39.78 32.24
C ALA A 15 -10.16 38.94 31.50
N LEU A 16 -11.21 39.58 30.95
CA LEU A 16 -12.26 38.92 30.18
C LEU A 16 -11.77 38.47 28.79
N ILE A 17 -10.83 39.19 28.19
CA ILE A 17 -10.27 38.86 26.87
C ILE A 17 -9.30 37.67 26.96
N LEU A 18 -8.59 37.48 28.08
CA LEU A 18 -7.72 36.32 28.27
C LEU A 18 -8.46 34.99 28.49
N ALA A 19 -9.74 35.02 28.89
CA ALA A 19 -10.54 33.84 29.15
C ALA A 19 -11.12 33.19 27.88
N ALA A 20 -11.03 33.85 26.72
CA ALA A 20 -11.59 33.39 25.45
C ALA A 20 -10.55 32.85 24.45
N ALA A 21 -9.33 32.56 24.89
CA ALA A 21 -8.38 31.86 24.02
C ALA A 21 -8.94 30.46 23.67
N PRO A 22 -9.18 30.15 22.40
CA PRO A 22 -9.62 28.82 22.04
C PRO A 22 -8.56 27.83 22.50
N VAL A 23 -8.93 26.90 23.37
CA VAL A 23 -8.06 25.76 23.69
C VAL A 23 -7.82 25.04 22.38
N ALA A 24 -6.62 25.18 21.84
CA ALA A 24 -6.22 24.45 20.64
C ALA A 24 -6.27 22.96 21.01
N GLN A 25 -7.34 22.28 20.66
CA GLN A 25 -7.48 20.86 20.87
C GLN A 25 -6.45 20.18 19.98
N ALA A 26 -5.47 19.52 20.61
CA ALA A 26 -4.43 18.80 19.89
C ALA A 26 -5.08 17.88 18.84
N GLN A 27 -4.70 18.03 17.57
CA GLN A 27 -5.28 17.25 16.48
C GLN A 27 -5.03 15.76 16.74
N LYS A 28 -6.11 14.99 16.78
CA LYS A 28 -6.03 13.53 16.93
C LYS A 28 -5.38 12.94 15.68
N PHE A 29 -4.41 12.06 15.86
CA PHE A 29 -3.78 11.37 14.73
C PHE A 29 -3.48 9.92 15.05
N ILE A 30 -3.36 9.12 13.98
CA ILE A 30 -2.84 7.76 13.99
C ILE A 30 -1.67 7.63 13.00
N THR A 31 -0.80 6.65 13.26
CA THR A 31 0.27 6.24 12.34
C THR A 31 -0.14 4.96 11.63
N VAL A 32 -0.11 4.98 10.30
CA VAL A 32 -0.43 3.82 9.46
C VAL A 32 0.84 3.39 8.71
N ALA A 33 1.36 2.20 9.02
CA ALA A 33 2.43 1.59 8.24
C ALA A 33 1.84 0.97 6.97
N SER A 34 2.32 1.40 5.80
CA SER A 34 1.84 0.92 4.51
C SER A 34 2.98 0.76 3.51
N THR A 35 2.65 0.43 2.25
CA THR A 35 3.67 0.19 1.22
C THR A 35 3.91 1.42 0.34
N THR A 36 5.15 1.53 -0.15
CA THR A 36 5.52 2.58 -1.11
C THR A 36 4.68 2.51 -2.38
N SER A 37 4.31 1.31 -2.85
CA SER A 37 3.44 1.16 -4.01
C SER A 37 2.03 1.71 -3.77
N THR A 38 1.46 1.50 -2.56
CA THR A 38 0.15 2.06 -2.19
C THR A 38 0.20 3.59 -2.12
N GLU A 39 1.25 4.15 -1.51
CA GLU A 39 1.44 5.61 -1.44
C GLU A 39 1.61 6.22 -2.83
N GLN A 40 2.50 5.63 -3.64
CA GLN A 40 2.81 6.12 -4.99
C GLN A 40 1.63 6.00 -5.97
N SER A 41 0.68 5.09 -5.72
CA SER A 41 -0.55 5.01 -6.52
C SER A 41 -1.40 6.27 -6.42
N GLY A 42 -1.26 7.06 -5.34
CA GLY A 42 -2.07 8.25 -5.06
C GLY A 42 -3.36 7.95 -4.32
N LEU A 43 -3.66 6.69 -3.98
CA LEU A 43 -4.88 6.31 -3.27
C LEU A 43 -5.05 7.09 -1.95
N PHE A 44 -4.01 7.16 -1.14
CA PHE A 44 -4.07 7.84 0.16
C PHE A 44 -4.38 9.33 0.02
N LYS A 45 -3.84 10.02 -0.99
CA LYS A 45 -4.17 11.42 -1.29
C LYS A 45 -5.65 11.61 -1.60
N HIS A 46 -6.31 10.59 -2.15
CA HIS A 46 -7.74 10.63 -2.46
C HIS A 46 -8.61 10.32 -1.25
N ILE A 47 -8.32 9.23 -0.49
CA ILE A 47 -9.23 8.74 0.55
C ILE A 47 -9.03 9.41 1.92
N LEU A 48 -7.78 9.74 2.31
CA LEU A 48 -7.50 10.23 3.66
C LEU A 48 -8.12 11.61 3.97
N PRO A 49 -8.18 12.58 3.05
CA PRO A 49 -8.90 13.84 3.30
C PRO A 49 -10.40 13.64 3.58
N ILE A 50 -11.04 12.64 2.95
CA ILE A 50 -12.45 12.29 3.18
C ILE A 50 -12.61 11.78 4.62
N PHE A 51 -11.74 10.87 5.04
CA PHE A 51 -11.73 10.35 6.40
C PHE A 51 -11.50 11.45 7.44
N GLN A 52 -10.45 12.26 7.25
CA GLN A 52 -10.07 13.32 8.17
C GLN A 52 -11.21 14.36 8.34
N LYS A 53 -11.81 14.79 7.23
CA LYS A 53 -12.96 15.72 7.26
C LYS A 53 -14.12 15.14 8.08
N LYS A 54 -14.37 13.83 7.96
CA LYS A 54 -15.51 13.19 8.64
C LYS A 54 -15.25 12.84 10.09
N LYS A 55 -14.04 12.42 10.43
CA LYS A 55 -13.70 11.87 11.76
C LYS A 55 -12.85 12.80 12.62
N GLY A 56 -12.29 13.87 12.05
CA GLY A 56 -11.37 14.76 12.76
C GLY A 56 -10.07 14.11 13.18
N ILE A 57 -9.70 12.99 12.55
CA ILE A 57 -8.48 12.22 12.83
C ILE A 57 -7.54 12.32 11.63
N GLU A 58 -6.34 12.80 11.85
CA GLU A 58 -5.26 12.80 10.86
C GLU A 58 -4.69 11.38 10.72
N VAL A 59 -4.44 10.91 9.50
CA VAL A 59 -3.72 9.66 9.24
C VAL A 59 -2.35 9.97 8.69
N ARG A 60 -1.32 9.63 9.46
CA ARG A 60 0.10 9.78 9.08
C ARG A 60 0.59 8.46 8.51
N VAL A 61 0.76 8.43 7.20
CA VAL A 61 1.23 7.22 6.49
C VAL A 61 2.75 7.18 6.53
N VAL A 62 3.29 6.03 6.94
CA VAL A 62 4.71 5.69 6.78
C VAL A 62 4.80 4.61 5.71
N ALA A 63 5.28 5.00 4.52
CA ALA A 63 5.33 4.14 3.34
C ALA A 63 6.70 3.45 3.23
N LEU A 64 6.72 2.13 3.37
CA LEU A 64 7.92 1.28 3.39
C LEU A 64 7.74 0.07 2.46
N GLY A 65 8.68 -0.86 2.46
CA GLY A 65 8.45 -2.21 1.94
C GLY A 65 7.53 -3.01 2.87
N THR A 66 6.79 -4.00 2.36
CA THR A 66 5.82 -4.77 3.17
C THR A 66 6.45 -5.37 4.44
N GLY A 67 7.63 -5.98 4.33
CA GLY A 67 8.34 -6.53 5.49
C GLY A 67 8.65 -5.47 6.54
N GLN A 68 9.17 -4.32 6.12
CA GLN A 68 9.49 -3.19 7.00
C GLN A 68 8.24 -2.60 7.65
N SER A 69 7.11 -2.53 6.93
CA SER A 69 5.82 -2.07 7.47
C SER A 69 5.30 -3.00 8.56
N LEU A 70 5.41 -4.32 8.34
CA LEU A 70 5.07 -5.32 9.35
C LEU A 70 6.04 -5.25 10.55
N ASP A 71 7.34 -5.07 10.32
CA ASP A 71 8.32 -4.90 11.38
C ASP A 71 8.08 -3.63 12.21
N MET A 72 7.66 -2.54 11.57
CA MET A 72 7.21 -1.32 12.25
C MET A 72 6.00 -1.60 13.17
N GLY A 73 5.02 -2.37 12.69
CA GLY A 73 3.90 -2.84 13.49
C GLY A 73 4.34 -3.76 14.64
N LYS A 74 5.33 -4.66 14.42
CA LYS A 74 5.87 -5.55 15.46
C LYS A 74 6.51 -4.78 16.60
N ARG A 75 7.16 -3.65 16.33
CA ARG A 75 7.75 -2.78 17.37
C ARG A 75 6.73 -1.87 18.04
N GLY A 76 5.49 -1.77 17.50
CA GLY A 76 4.47 -0.85 18.01
C GLY A 76 4.63 0.59 17.52
N ASP A 77 5.50 0.85 16.52
CA ASP A 77 5.75 2.18 15.96
C ASP A 77 4.61 2.66 15.03
N ALA A 78 3.62 1.80 14.77
CA ALA A 78 2.39 2.10 14.06
C ALA A 78 1.16 1.69 14.87
N ASP A 79 0.03 2.39 14.64
CA ASP A 79 -1.27 2.04 15.22
C ASP A 79 -2.00 1.02 14.34
N VAL A 80 -1.80 1.10 13.03
CA VAL A 80 -2.44 0.27 12.01
C VAL A 80 -1.42 -0.13 10.95
N VAL A 81 -1.53 -1.36 10.46
CA VAL A 81 -0.80 -1.85 9.27
C VAL A 81 -1.80 -1.99 8.12
N PHE A 82 -1.46 -1.45 6.94
CA PHE A 82 -2.27 -1.52 5.73
C PHE A 82 -1.40 -1.93 4.54
N VAL A 83 -1.37 -3.21 4.24
CA VAL A 83 -0.46 -3.83 3.26
C VAL A 83 -1.18 -4.88 2.40
N HIS A 84 -0.45 -5.59 1.52
CA HIS A 84 -1.02 -6.51 0.54
C HIS A 84 -0.17 -7.78 0.36
N ALA A 85 0.17 -8.45 1.46
CA ALA A 85 0.88 -9.74 1.47
C ALA A 85 0.22 -10.69 2.46
N LYS A 86 -0.91 -11.29 2.06
CA LYS A 86 -1.83 -12.05 2.92
C LYS A 86 -1.09 -13.03 3.84
N SER A 87 -0.18 -13.85 3.33
CA SER A 87 0.55 -14.84 4.15
C SER A 87 1.42 -14.19 5.23
N ALA A 88 2.08 -13.08 4.92
CA ALA A 88 2.89 -12.35 5.89
C ALA A 88 2.02 -11.63 6.94
N GLU A 89 0.86 -11.13 6.53
CA GLU A 89 -0.14 -10.51 7.40
C GLU A 89 -0.74 -11.55 8.36
N GLU A 90 -1.08 -12.75 7.87
CA GLU A 90 -1.57 -13.87 8.69
C GLU A 90 -0.52 -14.34 9.71
N LYS A 91 0.76 -14.41 9.30
CA LYS A 91 1.87 -14.69 10.21
C LYS A 91 2.02 -13.63 11.29
N PHE A 92 1.93 -12.33 10.93
CA PHE A 92 1.97 -11.22 11.87
C PHE A 92 0.89 -11.33 12.95
N ILE A 93 -0.32 -11.79 12.59
CA ILE A 93 -1.41 -12.05 13.53
C ILE A 93 -1.15 -13.29 14.37
N ALA A 94 -0.72 -14.40 13.76
CA ALA A 94 -0.43 -15.63 14.46
C ALA A 94 0.67 -15.46 15.52
N GLU A 95 1.64 -14.58 15.27
CA GLU A 95 2.68 -14.18 16.23
C GLU A 95 2.15 -13.20 17.32
N GLY A 96 0.88 -12.82 17.25
CA GLY A 96 0.19 -11.98 18.24
C GLY A 96 0.50 -10.48 18.13
N TYR A 97 1.09 -9.99 17.02
CA TYR A 97 1.38 -8.57 16.83
C TYR A 97 0.19 -7.78 16.26
N GLY A 98 -0.75 -8.43 15.62
CA GLY A 98 -1.99 -7.86 15.12
C GLY A 98 -3.22 -8.47 15.77
N VAL A 99 -4.33 -7.73 15.80
CA VAL A 99 -5.59 -8.22 16.40
C VAL A 99 -6.36 -9.08 15.41
N LYS A 100 -6.65 -8.55 14.22
CA LYS A 100 -7.42 -9.22 13.17
C LYS A 100 -7.10 -8.58 11.82
N ARG A 101 -6.97 -9.42 10.79
CA ARG A 101 -6.92 -8.97 9.39
C ARG A 101 -8.34 -8.76 8.86
N LEU A 102 -8.59 -7.59 8.27
CA LEU A 102 -9.80 -7.36 7.48
C LEU A 102 -9.41 -7.10 6.04
N PRO A 103 -10.10 -7.73 5.06
CA PRO A 103 -9.92 -7.37 3.65
C PRO A 103 -10.46 -5.96 3.42
N VAL A 104 -9.85 -5.23 2.49
CA VAL A 104 -10.25 -3.85 2.18
C VAL A 104 -10.60 -3.70 0.71
N MET A 105 -9.69 -4.09 -0.16
CA MET A 105 -9.76 -3.93 -1.59
C MET A 105 -8.78 -4.86 -2.27
N TYR A 106 -8.87 -4.98 -3.58
CA TYR A 106 -7.83 -5.61 -4.39
C TYR A 106 -7.46 -4.74 -5.59
N ASN A 107 -6.26 -4.93 -6.08
CA ASN A 107 -5.85 -4.69 -7.45
C ASN A 107 -5.21 -5.98 -7.99
N ASP A 108 -4.65 -5.93 -9.18
CA ASP A 108 -3.93 -7.07 -9.74
C ASP A 108 -2.47 -6.71 -10.06
N PHE A 109 -1.68 -7.74 -10.17
CA PHE A 109 -0.41 -7.67 -10.86
C PHE A 109 -0.61 -7.89 -12.35
N VAL A 110 0.31 -7.34 -13.14
CA VAL A 110 0.41 -7.54 -14.58
C VAL A 110 1.84 -7.94 -14.92
N LEU A 111 2.00 -8.82 -15.90
CA LEU A 111 3.31 -9.11 -16.46
C LEU A 111 3.50 -8.20 -17.68
N ILE A 112 4.45 -7.29 -17.56
CA ILE A 112 4.84 -6.39 -18.62
C ILE A 112 6.11 -6.88 -19.31
N GLY A 113 6.34 -6.41 -20.51
CA GLY A 113 7.54 -6.71 -21.27
C GLY A 113 7.59 -5.91 -22.58
N PRO A 114 8.65 -6.09 -23.38
CA PRO A 114 8.79 -5.38 -24.65
C PRO A 114 7.73 -5.85 -25.67
N LYS A 115 7.24 -4.93 -26.50
CA LYS A 115 6.28 -5.26 -27.56
C LYS A 115 6.80 -6.28 -28.56
N SER A 116 8.13 -6.39 -28.71
CA SER A 116 8.77 -7.42 -29.55
C SER A 116 8.56 -8.83 -29.03
N ASP A 117 8.27 -8.99 -27.74
CA ASP A 117 7.90 -10.21 -27.04
C ASP A 117 8.71 -11.46 -27.45
N PRO A 118 10.01 -11.49 -27.21
CA PRO A 118 10.88 -12.63 -27.62
C PRO A 118 10.45 -13.94 -26.99
N ALA A 119 9.80 -13.94 -25.83
CA ALA A 119 9.26 -15.14 -25.15
C ALA A 119 7.87 -15.59 -25.68
N LYS A 120 7.24 -14.82 -26.56
CA LYS A 120 5.93 -15.12 -27.17
C LYS A 120 4.85 -15.41 -26.12
N ILE A 121 4.63 -14.46 -25.20
CA ILE A 121 3.67 -14.57 -24.12
C ILE A 121 2.48 -13.61 -24.25
N ALA A 122 2.52 -12.68 -25.20
CA ALA A 122 1.51 -11.65 -25.38
C ALA A 122 0.09 -12.23 -25.53
N GLY A 123 -0.88 -11.62 -24.83
CA GLY A 123 -2.28 -12.07 -24.82
C GLY A 123 -2.54 -13.32 -23.98
N GLY A 124 -1.50 -13.85 -23.32
CA GLY A 124 -1.63 -15.02 -22.43
C GLY A 124 -2.44 -14.72 -21.18
N LYS A 125 -3.11 -15.75 -20.64
CA LYS A 125 -3.87 -15.70 -19.38
C LYS A 125 -3.36 -16.70 -18.34
N ASP A 126 -2.21 -17.29 -18.58
CA ASP A 126 -1.53 -18.21 -17.67
C ASP A 126 -0.15 -17.65 -17.33
N ILE A 127 -0.04 -17.03 -16.17
CA ILE A 127 1.20 -16.42 -15.69
C ILE A 127 2.31 -17.45 -15.53
N LEU A 128 2.01 -18.67 -15.09
CA LEU A 128 3.04 -19.69 -14.89
C LEU A 128 3.59 -20.21 -16.22
N ALA A 129 2.75 -20.36 -17.23
CA ALA A 129 3.19 -20.70 -18.57
C ALA A 129 4.06 -19.58 -19.17
N ALA A 130 3.69 -18.32 -18.94
CA ALA A 130 4.46 -17.17 -19.39
C ALA A 130 5.86 -17.14 -18.74
N LEU A 131 5.94 -17.33 -17.42
CA LEU A 131 7.22 -17.37 -16.71
C LEU A 131 8.14 -18.50 -17.22
N ARG A 132 7.58 -19.71 -17.45
CA ARG A 132 8.34 -20.81 -18.05
C ARG A 132 8.91 -20.46 -19.43
N LYS A 133 8.12 -19.79 -20.28
CA LYS A 133 8.57 -19.35 -21.60
C LYS A 133 9.69 -18.30 -21.53
N ILE A 134 9.58 -17.33 -20.61
CA ILE A 134 10.60 -16.29 -20.39
C ILE A 134 11.93 -16.98 -20.00
N LYS A 135 11.88 -17.89 -19.03
CA LYS A 135 13.06 -18.66 -18.62
C LYS A 135 13.64 -19.48 -19.75
N ALA A 136 12.81 -20.22 -20.49
CA ALA A 136 13.26 -21.07 -21.62
C ALA A 136 13.93 -20.26 -22.74
N ALA A 137 13.43 -19.03 -22.97
CA ALA A 137 14.02 -18.10 -23.92
C ALA A 137 15.26 -17.38 -23.37
N SER A 138 15.61 -17.56 -22.09
CA SER A 138 16.62 -16.77 -21.37
C SER A 138 16.43 -15.26 -21.58
N ALA A 139 15.17 -14.83 -21.74
CA ALA A 139 14.82 -13.43 -21.99
C ALA A 139 14.99 -12.61 -20.71
N PRO A 140 15.49 -11.36 -20.79
CA PRO A 140 15.73 -10.53 -19.60
C PRO A 140 14.48 -10.40 -18.74
N PHE A 141 14.58 -10.78 -17.48
CA PHE A 141 13.54 -10.57 -16.48
C PHE A 141 14.09 -9.70 -15.36
N VAL A 142 13.36 -8.64 -15.04
CA VAL A 142 13.73 -7.66 -14.00
C VAL A 142 12.89 -7.93 -12.77
N SER A 143 13.54 -8.16 -11.65
CA SER A 143 12.91 -8.30 -10.35
C SER A 143 13.16 -7.06 -9.48
N ARG A 144 12.21 -6.73 -8.63
CA ARG A 144 12.43 -5.72 -7.61
C ARG A 144 13.53 -6.11 -6.62
N GLY A 145 13.64 -7.38 -6.23
CA GLY A 145 14.67 -7.88 -5.33
C GLY A 145 14.66 -7.25 -3.92
N ASP A 146 13.60 -6.51 -3.53
CA ASP A 146 13.53 -5.65 -2.34
C ASP A 146 12.65 -6.20 -1.21
N ARG A 147 12.23 -7.44 -1.30
CA ARG A 147 11.31 -8.11 -0.36
C ARG A 147 9.96 -7.41 -0.19
N SER A 148 9.54 -6.58 -1.14
CA SER A 148 8.20 -5.99 -1.19
C SER A 148 7.12 -7.05 -1.44
N GLY A 149 5.85 -6.67 -1.29
CA GLY A 149 4.71 -7.53 -1.63
C GLY A 149 4.75 -8.02 -3.08
N THR A 150 5.15 -7.17 -4.03
CA THR A 150 5.32 -7.55 -5.43
C THR A 150 6.45 -8.56 -5.60
N HIS A 151 7.61 -8.34 -4.96
CA HIS A 151 8.72 -9.27 -5.01
C HIS A 151 8.35 -10.64 -4.39
N MET A 152 7.67 -10.64 -3.24
CA MET A 152 7.21 -11.89 -2.63
C MET A 152 6.20 -12.64 -3.52
N ALA A 153 5.28 -11.93 -4.17
CA ALA A 153 4.35 -12.52 -5.14
C ALA A 153 5.09 -13.10 -6.35
N GLU A 154 6.07 -12.39 -6.89
CA GLU A 154 6.90 -12.83 -8.00
C GLU A 154 7.63 -14.14 -7.67
N ILE A 155 8.33 -14.21 -6.54
CA ILE A 155 9.03 -15.41 -6.09
C ILE A 155 8.07 -16.60 -5.93
N ALA A 156 6.89 -16.37 -5.37
CA ALA A 156 5.86 -17.40 -5.26
C ALA A 156 5.39 -17.91 -6.63
N LEU A 157 5.21 -17.01 -7.61
CA LEU A 157 4.83 -17.38 -8.97
C LEU A 157 5.93 -18.18 -9.68
N TRP A 158 7.20 -17.80 -9.53
CA TRP A 158 8.34 -18.57 -10.04
C TRP A 158 8.35 -19.97 -9.44
N LYS A 159 8.21 -20.09 -8.13
CA LYS A 159 8.14 -21.39 -7.45
C LYS A 159 6.97 -22.23 -7.97
N HIS A 160 5.79 -21.69 -8.12
CA HIS A 160 4.63 -22.37 -8.68
C HIS A 160 4.82 -22.74 -10.17
N SER A 161 5.65 -22.01 -10.91
CA SER A 161 6.00 -22.36 -12.28
C SER A 161 7.00 -23.53 -12.39
N GLY A 162 7.51 -24.00 -11.25
CA GLY A 162 8.52 -25.07 -11.18
C GLY A 162 9.95 -24.53 -11.19
N THR A 163 10.17 -23.23 -10.94
CA THR A 163 11.49 -22.61 -10.91
C THR A 163 11.83 -22.09 -9.50
N ASP A 164 12.90 -22.58 -8.93
CA ASP A 164 13.49 -22.05 -7.70
C ASP A 164 14.49 -20.94 -8.06
N ILE A 165 14.00 -19.69 -8.09
CA ILE A 165 14.80 -18.52 -8.49
C ILE A 165 16.07 -18.37 -7.64
N GLU A 166 16.03 -18.70 -6.36
CA GLU A 166 17.21 -18.59 -5.49
C GLU A 166 18.38 -19.46 -5.97
N LYS A 167 18.06 -20.60 -6.61
CA LYS A 167 19.05 -21.55 -7.12
C LYS A 167 19.29 -21.44 -8.62
N GLU A 168 18.28 -20.99 -9.37
CA GLU A 168 18.25 -21.13 -10.84
C GLU A 168 18.36 -19.81 -11.58
N LYS A 169 18.45 -18.66 -10.84
CA LYS A 169 18.69 -17.37 -11.48
C LYS A 169 20.04 -17.32 -12.18
N GLY A 170 20.04 -16.79 -13.37
CA GLY A 170 21.23 -16.62 -14.20
C GLY A 170 21.33 -15.20 -14.77
N PRO A 171 22.14 -14.99 -15.80
CA PRO A 171 22.29 -13.67 -16.43
C PRO A 171 20.99 -13.04 -16.94
N TRP A 172 19.95 -13.84 -17.17
CA TRP A 172 18.63 -13.42 -17.63
C TRP A 172 17.78 -12.77 -16.52
N TYR A 173 18.08 -13.04 -15.24
CA TYR A 173 17.31 -12.53 -14.10
C TYR A 173 18.08 -11.43 -13.37
N ARG A 174 17.49 -10.26 -13.23
CA ARG A 174 18.14 -9.05 -12.70
C ARG A 174 17.41 -8.54 -11.47
N ASP A 175 17.98 -8.76 -10.30
CA ASP A 175 17.55 -8.10 -9.06
C ASP A 175 17.99 -6.63 -9.06
N THR A 176 17.05 -5.71 -8.87
CA THR A 176 17.37 -4.27 -8.78
C THR A 176 17.59 -3.81 -7.34
N GLY A 177 17.04 -4.51 -6.35
CA GLY A 177 17.06 -4.10 -4.95
C GLY A 177 16.26 -2.82 -4.69
N GLN A 178 15.35 -2.41 -5.61
CA GLN A 178 14.72 -1.09 -5.61
C GLN A 178 13.19 -1.18 -5.72
N GLY A 179 12.52 -0.02 -5.51
CA GLY A 179 11.08 0.09 -5.67
C GLY A 179 10.60 -0.05 -7.12
N MET A 180 9.28 -0.09 -7.32
CA MET A 180 8.67 -0.39 -8.62
C MET A 180 9.06 0.61 -9.72
N GLY A 181 9.12 1.92 -9.43
CA GLY A 181 9.50 2.93 -10.42
C GLY A 181 10.89 2.71 -11.02
N PRO A 182 11.96 2.60 -10.21
CA PRO A 182 13.29 2.22 -10.68
C PRO A 182 13.34 0.87 -11.41
N ALA A 183 12.62 -0.15 -10.92
CA ALA A 183 12.56 -1.45 -11.60
C ALA A 183 11.91 -1.35 -12.99
N LEU A 184 10.85 -0.54 -13.14
CA LEU A 184 10.21 -0.23 -14.42
C LEU A 184 11.18 0.50 -15.38
N ASN A 185 11.97 1.46 -14.90
CA ASN A 185 13.00 2.11 -15.70
C ASN A 185 14.06 1.12 -16.19
N THR A 186 14.50 0.20 -15.32
CA THR A 186 15.44 -0.86 -15.68
C THR A 186 14.84 -1.78 -16.74
N ALA A 187 13.59 -2.23 -16.56
CA ALA A 187 12.89 -3.07 -17.55
C ALA A 187 12.75 -2.36 -18.90
N SER A 188 12.45 -1.05 -18.89
CA SER A 188 12.34 -0.25 -20.12
C SER A 188 13.68 -0.15 -20.86
N SER A 189 14.78 0.08 -20.14
CA SER A 189 16.13 0.20 -20.74
C SER A 189 16.68 -1.13 -21.25
N MET A 190 16.30 -2.24 -20.64
CA MET A 190 16.80 -3.58 -20.99
C MET A 190 15.88 -4.35 -21.95
N SER A 191 14.74 -3.78 -22.34
CA SER A 191 13.66 -4.53 -23.02
C SER A 191 13.30 -5.80 -22.25
N GLY A 192 13.22 -5.70 -20.93
CA GLY A 192 13.04 -6.82 -20.02
C GLY A 192 11.56 -7.04 -19.62
N TYR A 193 11.26 -8.25 -19.20
CA TYR A 193 9.98 -8.59 -18.56
C TYR A 193 10.00 -8.19 -17.08
N LEU A 194 8.85 -7.84 -16.51
CA LEU A 194 8.71 -7.45 -15.10
C LEU A 194 7.31 -7.71 -14.61
N LEU A 195 7.17 -8.25 -13.39
CA LEU A 195 5.90 -8.27 -12.68
C LEU A 195 5.67 -6.90 -12.01
N ALA A 196 4.58 -6.23 -12.35
CA ALA A 196 4.23 -4.93 -11.78
C ALA A 196 2.82 -4.94 -11.19
N ASP A 197 2.57 -4.13 -10.14
CA ASP A 197 1.19 -3.79 -9.80
C ASP A 197 0.61 -2.85 -10.89
N ARG A 198 -0.65 -3.10 -11.27
CA ARG A 198 -1.33 -2.33 -12.33
C ARG A 198 -1.37 -0.84 -12.02
N GLY A 199 -1.55 -0.46 -10.74
CA GLY A 199 -1.65 0.94 -10.33
C GLY A 199 -0.38 1.71 -10.63
N THR A 200 0.78 1.17 -10.26
CA THR A 200 2.08 1.79 -10.58
C THR A 200 2.31 1.80 -12.08
N TRP A 201 1.98 0.70 -12.78
CA TRP A 201 2.12 0.65 -14.25
C TRP A 201 1.31 1.74 -14.95
N ILE A 202 0.05 1.95 -14.59
CA ILE A 202 -0.80 2.98 -15.23
C ILE A 202 -0.24 4.38 -14.96
N SER A 203 0.27 4.63 -13.76
CA SER A 203 0.86 5.91 -13.39
C SER A 203 2.25 6.16 -13.99
N PHE A 204 2.93 5.09 -14.41
CA PHE A 204 4.28 5.17 -14.94
C PHE A 204 4.30 5.76 -16.35
N LYS A 205 5.07 6.82 -16.54
CA LYS A 205 5.11 7.58 -17.81
C LYS A 205 6.23 7.13 -18.77
N ASN A 206 7.35 6.67 -18.21
CA ASN A 206 8.54 6.31 -19.02
C ASN A 206 8.48 4.87 -19.53
N ARG A 207 7.36 4.49 -20.18
CA ARG A 207 7.09 3.10 -20.59
C ARG A 207 7.98 2.60 -21.71
N GLY A 208 8.53 3.52 -22.54
CA GLY A 208 9.28 3.13 -23.73
C GLY A 208 8.47 2.16 -24.61
N ASP A 209 9.08 1.03 -24.94
CA ASP A 209 8.45 -0.04 -25.73
C ASP A 209 7.75 -1.11 -24.90
N LEU A 210 7.59 -0.89 -23.58
CA LEU A 210 6.92 -1.84 -22.70
C LEU A 210 5.39 -1.80 -22.86
N ALA A 211 4.76 -2.97 -22.75
CA ALA A 211 3.32 -3.17 -22.77
C ALA A 211 2.93 -4.26 -21.75
N ILE A 212 1.63 -4.31 -21.37
CA ILE A 212 1.08 -5.44 -20.64
C ILE A 212 1.00 -6.62 -21.63
N LEU A 213 1.61 -7.75 -21.26
CA LEU A 213 1.63 -8.95 -22.08
C LEU A 213 0.79 -10.08 -21.48
N VAL A 214 0.71 -10.17 -20.14
CA VAL A 214 -0.16 -11.15 -19.46
C VAL A 214 -0.92 -10.47 -18.32
N GLU A 215 -2.23 -10.68 -18.30
CA GLU A 215 -3.15 -10.18 -17.28
C GLU A 215 -4.36 -11.09 -17.10
N GLY A 216 -5.15 -10.88 -16.04
CA GLY A 216 -6.40 -11.59 -15.79
C GLY A 216 -6.27 -13.01 -15.26
N ASP A 217 -5.07 -13.45 -14.90
CA ASP A 217 -4.85 -14.71 -14.18
C ASP A 217 -5.24 -14.53 -12.69
N LYS A 218 -5.99 -15.48 -12.14
CA LYS A 218 -6.40 -15.46 -10.74
C LYS A 218 -5.23 -15.40 -9.75
N ARG A 219 -4.06 -15.92 -10.15
CA ARG A 219 -2.81 -15.90 -9.35
C ARG A 219 -2.15 -14.53 -9.29
N LEU A 220 -2.57 -13.60 -10.15
CA LEU A 220 -2.13 -12.20 -10.14
C LEU A 220 -2.97 -11.32 -9.21
N PHE A 221 -3.92 -11.90 -8.48
CA PHE A 221 -4.78 -11.20 -7.56
C PHE A 221 -3.99 -10.67 -6.36
N ASN A 222 -4.12 -9.38 -6.07
CA ASN A 222 -3.39 -8.66 -5.03
C ASN A 222 -4.34 -8.07 -4.00
N GLN A 223 -4.59 -8.81 -2.93
CA GLN A 223 -5.54 -8.46 -1.88
C GLN A 223 -4.90 -7.61 -0.77
N TYR A 224 -5.46 -6.44 -0.52
CA TYR A 224 -5.07 -5.54 0.56
C TYR A 224 -5.78 -5.90 1.86
N GLY A 225 -5.02 -5.90 2.94
CA GLY A 225 -5.52 -6.09 4.31
C GLY A 225 -5.23 -4.89 5.20
N VAL A 226 -6.09 -4.69 6.19
CA VAL A 226 -5.89 -3.72 7.27
C VAL A 226 -5.92 -4.43 8.60
N ILE A 227 -4.99 -4.09 9.50
CA ILE A 227 -4.76 -4.77 10.78
C ILE A 227 -4.49 -3.73 11.86
N LEU A 228 -5.24 -3.79 12.98
CA LEU A 228 -4.90 -3.05 14.19
C LEU A 228 -3.68 -3.71 14.85
N VAL A 229 -2.65 -2.91 15.14
CA VAL A 229 -1.52 -3.38 15.94
C VAL A 229 -2.00 -3.72 17.35
N ASN A 230 -1.49 -4.81 17.92
CA ASN A 230 -2.04 -5.38 19.16
C ASN A 230 -1.76 -4.48 20.38
N PRO A 231 -2.79 -3.83 20.97
CA PRO A 231 -2.62 -2.91 22.09
C PRO A 231 -2.30 -3.64 23.41
N VAL A 232 -2.44 -4.97 23.45
CA VAL A 232 -2.03 -5.76 24.64
C VAL A 232 -0.51 -5.83 24.69
N LYS A 233 0.16 -6.00 23.56
CA LYS A 233 1.63 -5.97 23.46
C LYS A 233 2.18 -4.55 23.54
N HIS A 234 1.50 -3.57 22.94
CA HIS A 234 1.97 -2.19 22.80
C HIS A 234 0.93 -1.21 23.37
N LYS A 235 1.05 -0.89 24.65
CA LYS A 235 0.08 -0.07 25.40
C LYS A 235 -0.10 1.36 24.87
N HIS A 236 0.88 1.88 24.13
CA HIS A 236 0.84 3.21 23.52
C HIS A 236 0.14 3.26 22.18
N VAL A 237 -0.20 2.12 21.58
CA VAL A 237 -0.99 2.04 20.34
C VAL A 237 -2.35 2.68 20.58
N LYS A 238 -2.71 3.61 19.70
CA LYS A 238 -3.96 4.37 19.75
C LYS A 238 -5.14 3.53 19.27
N LYS A 239 -5.43 2.46 20.01
CA LYS A 239 -6.44 1.44 19.68
C LYS A 239 -7.75 2.03 19.17
N ASP A 240 -8.34 2.98 19.94
CA ASP A 240 -9.67 3.48 19.61
C ASP A 240 -9.67 4.31 18.31
N LEU A 241 -8.65 5.13 18.11
CA LEU A 241 -8.51 5.92 16.88
C LEU A 241 -8.18 5.03 15.67
N GLY A 242 -7.31 4.02 15.84
CA GLY A 242 -7.00 3.02 14.81
C GLY A 242 -8.24 2.22 14.42
N GLN A 243 -9.06 1.82 15.39
CA GLN A 243 -10.30 1.10 15.12
C GLN A 243 -11.33 1.98 14.38
N VAL A 244 -11.40 3.29 14.67
CA VAL A 244 -12.25 4.23 13.91
C VAL A 244 -11.84 4.26 12.44
N PHE A 245 -10.53 4.29 12.15
CA PHE A 245 -10.02 4.24 10.77
C PHE A 245 -10.36 2.91 10.08
N ILE A 246 -10.10 1.79 10.75
CA ILE A 246 -10.40 0.45 10.22
C ILE A 246 -11.89 0.31 9.92
N ASN A 247 -12.75 0.69 10.87
CA ASN A 247 -14.20 0.62 10.67
C ASN A 247 -14.67 1.49 9.50
N TRP A 248 -14.07 2.67 9.32
CA TRP A 248 -14.42 3.55 8.21
C TRP A 248 -13.98 2.97 6.86
N ILE A 249 -12.74 2.48 6.73
CA ILE A 249 -12.23 2.05 5.44
C ILE A 249 -12.96 0.80 4.91
N VAL A 250 -13.48 -0.05 5.81
CA VAL A 250 -14.31 -1.21 5.44
C VAL A 250 -15.80 -0.90 5.36
N SER A 251 -16.24 0.30 5.75
CA SER A 251 -17.65 0.70 5.67
C SER A 251 -18.06 1.00 4.23
N ALA A 252 -19.37 1.07 3.97
CA ALA A 252 -19.90 1.45 2.67
C ALA A 252 -19.32 2.79 2.16
N GLU A 253 -19.07 3.76 3.05
CA GLU A 253 -18.50 5.06 2.70
C GLU A 253 -17.02 4.94 2.29
N GLY A 254 -16.20 4.26 3.10
CA GLY A 254 -14.79 4.03 2.77
C GLY A 254 -14.63 3.21 1.48
N GLN A 255 -15.45 2.20 1.30
CA GLN A 255 -15.49 1.38 0.08
C GLN A 255 -15.91 2.20 -1.15
N LYS A 256 -16.88 3.11 -1.02
CA LYS A 256 -17.26 4.06 -2.08
C LYS A 256 -16.12 5.03 -2.40
N ALA A 257 -15.41 5.52 -1.39
CA ALA A 257 -14.24 6.38 -1.59
C ALA A 257 -13.14 5.65 -2.38
N ILE A 258 -12.84 4.39 -2.05
CA ILE A 258 -11.89 3.56 -2.80
C ILE A 258 -12.37 3.35 -4.25
N ALA A 259 -13.64 2.98 -4.45
CA ALA A 259 -14.21 2.79 -5.80
C ALA A 259 -14.19 4.05 -6.67
N GLY A 260 -14.22 5.22 -6.04
CA GLY A 260 -14.15 6.52 -6.71
C GLY A 260 -12.76 6.92 -7.15
N PHE A 261 -11.72 6.24 -6.67
CA PHE A 261 -10.34 6.53 -7.06
C PHE A 261 -10.06 6.03 -8.49
N ARG A 262 -9.63 6.94 -9.36
CA ARG A 262 -9.33 6.65 -10.77
C ARG A 262 -8.05 7.34 -11.21
N ILE A 263 -7.32 6.72 -12.11
CA ILE A 263 -6.17 7.29 -12.82
C ILE A 263 -6.46 7.20 -14.32
N GLY A 264 -6.41 8.33 -15.00
CA GLY A 264 -6.72 8.38 -16.44
C GLY A 264 -8.13 7.88 -16.78
N GLY A 265 -9.09 7.99 -15.83
CA GLY A 265 -10.45 7.48 -15.99
C GLY A 265 -10.65 6.00 -15.60
N GLU A 266 -9.57 5.26 -15.36
CA GLU A 266 -9.62 3.84 -15.02
C GLU A 266 -9.66 3.60 -13.50
N GLN A 267 -10.48 2.65 -13.07
CA GLN A 267 -10.51 2.20 -11.67
C GLN A 267 -9.33 1.27 -11.40
N LEU A 268 -8.57 1.56 -10.34
CA LEU A 268 -7.39 0.80 -9.97
C LEU A 268 -7.58 -0.14 -8.80
N PHE A 269 -8.44 0.24 -7.86
CA PHE A 269 -8.71 -0.54 -6.67
C PHE A 269 -10.18 -0.92 -6.63
N PHE A 270 -10.44 -2.18 -6.41
CA PHE A 270 -11.77 -2.76 -6.35
C PHE A 270 -12.11 -3.09 -4.90
N PRO A 271 -13.02 -2.33 -4.25
CA PRO A 271 -13.40 -2.57 -2.86
C PRO A 271 -14.08 -3.93 -2.72
N ASN A 272 -13.68 -4.69 -1.68
CA ASN A 272 -14.24 -6.02 -1.41
C ASN A 272 -14.27 -6.38 0.08
N ALA A 273 -14.33 -5.39 0.98
CA ALA A 273 -14.32 -5.63 2.41
C ALA A 273 -15.41 -6.60 2.90
N ASN A 274 -16.54 -6.65 2.19
CA ASN A 274 -17.70 -7.48 2.53
C ASN A 274 -17.87 -8.71 1.61
N ALA A 275 -16.91 -8.99 0.74
CA ALA A 275 -16.98 -10.14 -0.15
C ALA A 275 -16.65 -11.43 0.61
N LYS A 276 -17.46 -12.49 0.42
CA LYS A 276 -17.16 -13.81 0.97
C LYS A 276 -15.86 -14.34 0.36
N GLY A 277 -14.86 -14.68 1.20
CA GLY A 277 -13.59 -15.26 0.77
C GLY A 277 -12.49 -14.26 0.37
N ALA A 278 -12.65 -12.95 0.67
CA ALA A 278 -11.61 -11.94 0.45
C ALA A 278 -10.45 -12.03 1.47
#